data_b26f762975f3b416bc801d1f6616be24
#
_entry.id   b26f762975f3b416bc801d1f6616be24
#
_cell.length_a   1.000
_cell.length_b   1.000
_cell.length_c   1.000
_cell.angle_alpha   90.00
_cell.angle_beta   90.00
_cell.angle_gamma   90.00
#
_symmetry.space_group_name_H-M   'P 1'
#
loop_
_entity.id
_entity.type
_entity.pdbx_description
1 polymer ?
#
loop_
_entity_poly.entity_id
_entity_poly.type
_entity_poly.pdbx_seq_one_letter_code
_entity_poly.pdbx_strand_id
1 'polypeptide(L)'
;VRLRIIDGGASTSFWMTFGGGDPVLVSADGLDVVPVEKNKTFIGIAETYDFIVTIPEEGKIEFRITAQDGSGTASAFLGNGNMLPAPIVPRPDKIGMMQKMAKMDMKMGAHALKYRPKKDERYKMKEEYGMQMDKMQGMNMDNSEKKDDAMPKMDHTKMQGMEMKKDSTQHDKMQDMNMDGMNMAMPKDTMKMETMAGMKLQGMDLFSEYNYDYLKSPQKTNYDKDVPVKEILLNLTGNMNRYIWSMNGVPLSEADKIKINNREVTRIIFNNLTMMHHPMHLHGHFFRVINENGDYSPLKHTVNVPPMQQVTIEFYGNEGDEYGDWFFHCHILYHMMGGMARVVSYDTPRDPRMYGYPVSNLVAETNKYYTWGMVDVASHTTALNVISSNIRNQFNVSFEYGWNKNLEAEATYEYYLHDYLRVFGGVNIENETRKSLDQFKTTAVVGVRYLTPYLFALDARIDNELRPRIGLGRSIMLFPRFSVFGYYEYQIDLGIVNNLPVNKDFTSETVWSAGAEYFLSRNISLMGSYDNRFGGGGGLSVRF
;
A
#
# COMPACT_ATOMS: atom_id res chain seq x y z
N VAL A 1 -31.38 7.12 25.14
CA VAL A 1 -31.65 7.03 23.68
C VAL A 1 -30.68 6.04 23.05
N ARG A 2 -31.13 5.18 22.11
CA ARG A 2 -30.27 4.33 21.29
C ARG A 2 -29.88 5.08 20.01
N LEU A 3 -28.59 5.34 19.87
CA LEU A 3 -28.02 5.92 18.66
C LEU A 3 -27.46 4.80 17.80
N ARG A 4 -27.85 4.79 16.52
CA ARG A 4 -27.30 3.89 15.52
C ARG A 4 -26.40 4.70 14.59
N ILE A 5 -25.13 4.35 14.58
CA ILE A 5 -24.10 5.08 13.84
C ILE A 5 -23.53 4.17 12.78
N ILE A 6 -23.45 4.69 11.55
CA ILE A 6 -22.93 3.99 10.38
C ILE A 6 -21.85 4.87 9.76
N ASP A 7 -20.67 4.33 9.53
CA ASP A 7 -19.68 5.02 8.69
C ASP A 7 -19.98 4.72 7.21
N GLY A 8 -20.73 5.61 6.58
CA GLY A 8 -21.04 5.59 5.15
C GLY A 8 -20.00 6.31 4.27
N GLY A 9 -18.82 6.61 4.81
CA GLY A 9 -17.73 7.27 4.09
C GLY A 9 -17.15 6.41 2.96
N ALA A 10 -16.59 7.07 1.94
CA ALA A 10 -15.92 6.38 0.84
C ALA A 10 -14.46 6.02 1.14
N SER A 11 -13.79 6.78 2.04
CA SER A 11 -12.35 6.63 2.28
C SER A 11 -11.87 7.10 3.65
N THR A 12 -12.75 7.60 4.53
CA THR A 12 -12.36 8.16 5.83
C THR A 12 -13.03 7.40 6.96
N SER A 13 -12.24 6.92 7.89
CA SER A 13 -12.68 6.36 9.19
C SER A 13 -12.60 7.43 10.28
N PHE A 14 -13.32 7.25 11.38
CA PHE A 14 -13.47 8.29 12.39
C PHE A 14 -13.30 7.76 13.82
N TRP A 15 -12.91 8.67 14.71
CA TRP A 15 -13.06 8.53 16.14
C TRP A 15 -14.36 9.17 16.58
N MET A 16 -15.12 8.46 17.42
CA MET A 16 -16.36 8.92 18.01
C MET A 16 -16.14 9.24 19.49
N THR A 17 -16.60 10.41 19.95
CA THR A 17 -16.58 10.80 21.35
C THR A 17 -17.88 11.51 21.74
N PHE A 18 -18.27 11.39 23.02
CA PHE A 18 -19.53 11.91 23.56
C PHE A 18 -19.27 12.79 24.77
N GLY A 19 -19.99 13.90 24.87
CA GLY A 19 -20.06 14.71 26.09
C GLY A 19 -21.02 14.14 27.10
N GLY A 20 -20.96 14.67 28.34
CA GLY A 20 -21.93 14.35 29.39
C GLY A 20 -21.81 12.97 30.04
N GLY A 21 -20.77 12.21 29.75
CA GLY A 21 -20.51 10.87 30.29
C GLY A 21 -20.18 9.84 29.22
N ASP A 22 -19.86 8.64 29.67
CA ASP A 22 -19.50 7.55 28.75
C ASP A 22 -20.75 6.87 28.18
N PRO A 23 -20.88 6.73 26.87
CA PRO A 23 -21.97 5.99 26.26
C PRO A 23 -21.78 4.49 26.48
N VAL A 24 -22.88 3.74 26.52
CA VAL A 24 -22.84 2.27 26.58
C VAL A 24 -22.97 1.70 25.18
N LEU A 25 -21.91 1.08 24.68
CA LEU A 25 -21.91 0.34 23.41
C LEU A 25 -22.65 -0.98 23.59
N VAL A 26 -23.67 -1.25 22.77
CA VAL A 26 -24.55 -2.43 22.89
C VAL A 26 -24.63 -3.29 21.63
N SER A 27 -24.19 -2.77 20.48
CA SER A 27 -24.23 -3.53 19.22
C SER A 27 -23.08 -3.11 18.29
N ALA A 28 -22.52 -4.06 17.55
CA ALA A 28 -21.55 -3.86 16.50
C ALA A 28 -22.00 -4.64 15.25
N ASP A 29 -22.02 -3.98 14.08
CA ASP A 29 -22.45 -4.52 12.79
C ASP A 29 -23.83 -5.21 12.85
N GLY A 30 -24.74 -4.64 13.66
CA GLY A 30 -26.12 -5.12 13.80
C GLY A 30 -26.31 -6.29 14.76
N LEU A 31 -25.24 -6.82 15.35
CA LEU A 31 -25.30 -7.91 16.34
C LEU A 31 -25.00 -7.37 17.74
N ASP A 32 -25.68 -7.93 18.75
CA ASP A 32 -25.52 -7.53 20.12
C ASP A 32 -24.13 -7.90 20.66
N VAL A 33 -23.59 -7.02 21.47
CA VAL A 33 -22.36 -7.25 22.25
C VAL A 33 -22.67 -7.10 23.75
N VAL A 34 -21.85 -7.68 24.60
CA VAL A 34 -21.92 -7.42 26.04
C VAL A 34 -21.75 -5.91 26.24
N PRO A 35 -22.71 -5.24 26.90
CA PRO A 35 -22.67 -3.79 27.08
C PRO A 35 -21.35 -3.33 27.71
N VAL A 36 -20.72 -2.34 27.11
CA VAL A 36 -19.45 -1.76 27.59
C VAL A 36 -19.49 -0.24 27.53
N GLU A 37 -19.12 0.41 28.62
CA GLU A 37 -18.95 1.85 28.69
C GLU A 37 -17.64 2.22 27.97
N LYS A 38 -17.72 3.01 26.89
CA LYS A 38 -16.55 3.40 26.13
C LYS A 38 -16.79 4.69 25.37
N ASN A 39 -16.14 5.75 25.80
CA ASN A 39 -16.32 7.06 25.18
C ASN A 39 -15.57 7.18 23.85
N LYS A 40 -14.25 6.90 23.82
CA LYS A 40 -13.46 6.98 22.59
C LYS A 40 -13.56 5.65 21.81
N THR A 41 -14.31 5.63 20.73
CA THR A 41 -14.50 4.44 19.87
C THR A 41 -14.13 4.76 18.44
N PHE A 42 -13.33 3.88 17.82
CA PHE A 42 -13.00 3.96 16.40
C PHE A 42 -14.12 3.30 15.59
N ILE A 43 -14.49 3.93 14.47
CA ILE A 43 -15.40 3.35 13.47
C ILE A 43 -14.69 3.36 12.11
N GLY A 44 -14.52 2.17 11.55
CA GLY A 44 -14.04 1.98 10.18
C GLY A 44 -15.16 2.12 9.16
N ILE A 45 -14.80 2.36 7.92
CA ILE A 45 -15.78 2.47 6.82
C ILE A 45 -16.60 1.17 6.74
N ALA A 46 -17.91 1.31 6.62
CA ALA A 46 -18.92 0.26 6.61
C ALA A 46 -19.12 -0.48 7.94
N GLU A 47 -18.44 -0.10 9.02
CA GLU A 47 -18.80 -0.57 10.35
C GLU A 47 -20.04 0.17 10.86
N THR A 48 -20.80 -0.50 11.74
CA THR A 48 -21.94 0.08 12.43
C THR A 48 -21.85 -0.16 13.92
N TYR A 49 -22.23 0.84 14.72
CA TYR A 49 -22.24 0.74 16.18
C TYR A 49 -23.52 1.35 16.76
N ASP A 50 -24.11 0.66 17.75
CA ASP A 50 -25.23 1.19 18.51
C ASP A 50 -24.81 1.51 19.94
N PHE A 51 -25.11 2.74 20.34
CA PHE A 51 -24.83 3.24 21.71
C PHE A 51 -26.12 3.60 22.43
N ILE A 52 -26.18 3.29 23.71
CA ILE A 52 -27.15 3.86 24.62
C ILE A 52 -26.54 5.12 25.25
N VAL A 53 -27.20 6.25 25.04
CA VAL A 53 -26.79 7.55 25.56
C VAL A 53 -27.89 8.10 26.45
N THR A 54 -27.54 8.54 27.64
CA THR A 54 -28.46 9.20 28.56
C THR A 54 -28.46 10.72 28.31
N ILE A 55 -29.55 11.25 27.81
CA ILE A 55 -29.70 12.68 27.59
C ILE A 55 -30.15 13.30 28.92
N PRO A 56 -29.41 14.27 29.51
CA PRO A 56 -29.81 14.92 30.76
C PRO A 56 -31.04 15.81 30.53
N GLU A 57 -31.80 16.05 31.61
CA GLU A 57 -32.98 16.96 31.55
C GLU A 57 -32.55 18.38 31.19
N GLU A 58 -31.43 18.85 31.76
CA GLU A 58 -30.80 20.12 31.42
C GLU A 58 -29.39 19.90 30.89
N GLY A 59 -29.15 20.35 29.68
CA GLY A 59 -27.88 20.19 28.97
C GLY A 59 -28.04 19.46 27.64
N LYS A 60 -27.18 19.75 26.71
CA LYS A 60 -27.08 19.05 25.40
C LYS A 60 -25.74 18.38 25.27
N ILE A 61 -25.78 17.09 24.99
CA ILE A 61 -24.60 16.28 24.74
C ILE A 61 -24.04 16.60 23.36
N GLU A 62 -22.76 16.87 23.28
CA GLU A 62 -22.04 16.88 22.01
C GLU A 62 -21.66 15.45 21.62
N PHE A 63 -22.11 14.97 20.46
CA PHE A 63 -21.55 13.81 19.78
C PHE A 63 -20.56 14.33 18.74
N ARG A 64 -19.28 14.06 18.93
CA ARG A 64 -18.19 14.53 18.05
C ARG A 64 -17.58 13.36 17.31
N ILE A 65 -17.42 13.56 15.99
CA ILE A 65 -16.60 12.69 15.16
C ILE A 65 -15.33 13.43 14.75
N THR A 66 -14.20 12.73 14.78
CA THR A 66 -12.89 13.26 14.38
C THR A 66 -12.32 12.34 13.32
N ALA A 67 -11.97 12.88 12.15
CA ALA A 67 -11.30 12.11 11.11
C ALA A 67 -10.03 11.46 11.67
N GLN A 68 -9.79 10.21 11.30
CA GLN A 68 -8.67 9.40 11.82
C GLN A 68 -7.31 10.09 11.66
N ASP A 69 -7.11 10.81 10.57
CA ASP A 69 -5.88 11.55 10.29
C ASP A 69 -5.79 12.92 10.99
N GLY A 70 -6.83 13.29 11.75
CA GLY A 70 -6.96 14.57 12.42
C GLY A 70 -7.19 15.76 11.50
N SER A 71 -7.60 15.54 10.23
CA SER A 71 -7.83 16.60 9.24
C SER A 71 -9.06 17.45 9.52
N GLY A 72 -10.07 16.91 10.22
CA GLY A 72 -11.30 17.61 10.51
C GLY A 72 -12.15 16.95 11.58
N THR A 73 -13.13 17.72 12.07
CA THR A 73 -14.13 17.28 13.07
C THR A 73 -15.50 17.76 12.65
N ALA A 74 -16.54 17.02 13.06
CA ALA A 74 -17.91 17.45 12.98
C ALA A 74 -18.64 17.07 14.28
N SER A 75 -19.71 17.80 14.65
CA SER A 75 -20.46 17.55 15.87
C SER A 75 -21.95 17.59 15.62
N ALA A 76 -22.66 16.70 16.30
CA ALA A 76 -24.11 16.74 16.47
C ALA A 76 -24.44 16.93 17.94
N PHE A 77 -25.62 17.48 18.24
CA PHE A 77 -26.02 17.81 19.60
C PHE A 77 -27.35 17.14 19.95
N LEU A 78 -27.41 16.53 21.12
CA LEU A 78 -28.57 15.80 21.63
C LEU A 78 -29.04 16.42 22.96
N GLY A 79 -30.32 16.83 23.04
CA GLY A 79 -30.87 17.49 24.22
C GLY A 79 -30.93 19.01 24.06
N ASN A 80 -31.29 19.69 25.14
CA ASN A 80 -31.47 21.14 25.22
C ASN A 80 -30.69 21.71 26.43
N GLY A 81 -30.31 23.00 26.33
CA GLY A 81 -29.58 23.67 27.42
C GLY A 81 -28.09 23.85 27.13
N ASN A 82 -27.30 23.92 28.22
CA ASN A 82 -25.87 24.16 28.11
C ASN A 82 -25.14 22.96 27.45
N MET A 83 -24.14 23.27 26.65
CA MET A 83 -23.35 22.26 25.97
C MET A 83 -22.47 21.47 26.94
N LEU A 84 -22.55 20.16 26.85
CA LEU A 84 -21.64 19.20 27.50
C LEU A 84 -20.66 18.74 26.44
N PRO A 85 -19.40 19.25 26.44
CA PRO A 85 -18.47 19.03 25.35
C PRO A 85 -17.94 17.59 25.35
N ALA A 86 -17.76 17.04 24.15
CA ALA A 86 -17.11 15.75 23.95
C ALA A 86 -15.57 15.87 24.10
N PRO A 87 -14.88 14.83 24.59
CA PRO A 87 -13.43 14.79 24.62
C PRO A 87 -12.84 15.02 23.22
N ILE A 88 -11.75 15.79 23.18
CA ILE A 88 -11.03 16.06 21.93
C ILE A 88 -10.06 14.92 21.65
N VAL A 89 -10.14 14.34 20.46
CA VAL A 89 -9.14 13.38 19.98
C VAL A 89 -7.97 14.16 19.39
N PRO A 90 -6.75 14.01 19.94
CA PRO A 90 -5.58 14.72 19.41
C PRO A 90 -5.21 14.21 18.02
N ARG A 91 -4.54 15.06 17.25
CA ARG A 91 -3.96 14.63 15.96
C ARG A 91 -2.94 13.52 16.19
N PRO A 92 -2.95 12.47 15.35
CA PRO A 92 -1.96 11.39 15.47
C PRO A 92 -0.54 11.95 15.23
N ASP A 93 0.39 11.56 16.09
CA ASP A 93 1.82 11.84 15.93
C ASP A 93 2.41 10.89 14.87
N LYS A 94 2.26 11.26 13.60
CA LYS A 94 2.74 10.46 12.46
C LYS A 94 4.27 10.30 12.48
N ILE A 95 5.00 11.32 12.94
CA ILE A 95 6.47 11.28 12.98
C ILE A 95 6.94 10.33 14.07
N GLY A 96 6.42 10.46 15.29
CA GLY A 96 6.73 9.56 16.39
C GLY A 96 6.34 8.12 16.08
N MET A 97 5.20 7.90 15.42
CA MET A 97 4.77 6.58 14.95
C MET A 97 5.76 6.00 13.94
N MET A 98 6.17 6.76 12.93
CA MET A 98 7.17 6.32 11.95
C MET A 98 8.53 6.02 12.60
N GLN A 99 8.97 6.82 13.57
CA GLN A 99 10.20 6.58 14.31
C GLN A 99 10.14 5.30 15.16
N LYS A 100 8.99 5.02 15.78
CA LYS A 100 8.78 3.77 16.51
C LYS A 100 8.78 2.56 15.57
N MET A 101 8.09 2.67 14.43
CA MET A 101 8.05 1.61 13.42
C MET A 101 9.42 1.33 12.79
N ALA A 102 10.25 2.37 12.59
CA ALA A 102 11.62 2.20 12.07
C ALA A 102 12.54 1.40 13.01
N LYS A 103 12.18 1.27 14.29
CA LYS A 103 12.91 0.47 15.28
C LYS A 103 12.45 -1.00 15.36
N MET A 104 11.34 -1.33 14.67
CA MET A 104 10.81 -2.71 14.66
C MET A 104 11.54 -3.54 13.60
N ASP A 105 11.79 -4.82 13.91
CA ASP A 105 12.31 -5.77 12.91
C ASP A 105 11.16 -6.17 11.98
N MET A 106 11.06 -5.45 10.86
CA MET A 106 10.02 -5.65 9.85
C MET A 106 10.64 -5.79 8.48
N LYS A 107 10.26 -6.83 7.77
CA LYS A 107 10.62 -7.01 6.37
C LYS A 107 9.63 -6.25 5.47
N MET A 108 10.09 -5.12 4.94
CA MET A 108 9.33 -4.28 4.01
C MET A 108 9.55 -4.71 2.55
N GLY A 109 8.77 -4.14 1.63
CA GLY A 109 8.99 -4.29 0.19
C GLY A 109 8.16 -5.36 -0.49
N ALA A 110 7.05 -5.78 0.13
CA ALA A 110 6.07 -6.64 -0.53
C ALA A 110 5.49 -5.95 -1.76
N HIS A 111 5.51 -6.65 -2.91
CA HIS A 111 4.94 -6.13 -4.14
C HIS A 111 3.41 -6.09 -4.11
N ALA A 112 2.82 -4.98 -4.55
CA ALA A 112 1.39 -4.89 -4.83
C ALA A 112 1.03 -5.49 -6.21
N LEU A 113 2.02 -5.60 -7.10
CA LEU A 113 1.88 -6.20 -8.42
C LEU A 113 3.05 -7.14 -8.67
N LYS A 114 2.84 -8.45 -8.55
CA LYS A 114 3.85 -9.48 -8.80
C LYS A 114 4.01 -9.80 -10.28
N TYR A 115 5.23 -10.16 -10.65
CA TYR A 115 5.50 -10.75 -11.97
C TYR A 115 5.13 -12.24 -11.96
N ARG A 116 4.16 -12.62 -12.82
CA ARG A 116 3.67 -14.02 -12.96
C ARG A 116 3.32 -14.67 -11.61
N PRO A 117 2.30 -14.17 -10.91
CA PRO A 117 1.89 -14.76 -9.64
C PRO A 117 1.52 -16.23 -9.82
N LYS A 118 1.97 -17.10 -8.91
CA LYS A 118 1.62 -18.52 -8.93
C LYS A 118 0.17 -18.71 -8.51
N LYS A 119 -0.53 -19.69 -9.12
CA LYS A 119 -1.92 -20.02 -8.77
C LYS A 119 -2.10 -20.37 -7.29
N ASP A 120 -1.08 -20.96 -6.67
CA ASP A 120 -1.11 -21.42 -5.27
C ASP A 120 -0.70 -20.34 -4.24
N GLU A 121 -0.20 -19.18 -4.65
CA GLU A 121 0.25 -18.12 -3.73
C GLU A 121 -0.88 -17.55 -2.86
N ARG A 122 -2.14 -17.77 -3.23
CA ARG A 122 -3.33 -17.36 -2.48
C ARG A 122 -3.54 -18.15 -1.17
N TYR A 123 -2.93 -19.34 -0.99
CA TYR A 123 -3.19 -20.22 0.16
C TYR A 123 -1.96 -20.63 0.96
N LYS A 124 -0.74 -20.38 0.46
CA LYS A 124 0.49 -20.92 1.03
C LYS A 124 1.64 -19.92 1.11
N MET A 125 1.36 -18.63 1.26
CA MET A 125 2.45 -17.70 1.47
C MET A 125 3.07 -17.92 2.85
N LYS A 126 4.39 -18.14 2.86
CA LYS A 126 5.16 -17.98 4.08
C LYS A 126 5.15 -16.51 4.46
N GLU A 127 5.12 -16.22 5.75
CA GLU A 127 5.25 -14.90 6.32
C GLU A 127 6.65 -14.32 6.04
N GLU A 128 6.91 -13.94 4.77
CA GLU A 128 8.22 -13.38 4.39
C GLU A 128 8.32 -11.88 4.68
N TYR A 129 7.17 -11.21 4.87
CA TYR A 129 7.07 -9.77 5.04
C TYR A 129 6.28 -9.44 6.31
N GLY A 130 6.42 -8.20 6.79
CA GLY A 130 5.79 -7.74 8.02
C GLY A 130 6.65 -7.97 9.25
N MET A 131 6.04 -8.03 10.43
CA MET A 131 6.77 -8.26 11.69
C MET A 131 7.32 -9.69 11.75
N GLN A 132 8.62 -9.82 12.04
CA GLN A 132 9.31 -11.12 12.13
C GLN A 132 9.19 -11.65 13.55
N MET A 133 8.19 -12.50 13.80
CA MET A 133 7.93 -13.06 15.14
C MET A 133 8.97 -14.10 15.58
N ASP A 134 9.51 -14.88 14.66
CA ASP A 134 10.43 -15.98 14.97
C ASP A 134 11.78 -15.53 15.52
N LYS A 135 12.19 -14.29 15.28
CA LYS A 135 13.46 -13.75 15.79
C LYS A 135 13.36 -13.19 17.21
N MET A 136 12.15 -12.97 17.72
CA MET A 136 11.95 -12.44 19.07
C MET A 136 12.07 -13.48 20.19
N GLN A 137 12.04 -14.77 19.89
CA GLN A 137 12.19 -15.84 20.91
C GLN A 137 13.60 -15.97 21.49
N GLY A 138 14.60 -15.26 20.95
CA GLY A 138 16.00 -15.30 21.41
C GLY A 138 16.44 -14.15 22.33
N MET A 139 15.61 -13.18 22.65
CA MET A 139 15.97 -12.11 23.57
C MET A 139 15.54 -12.46 24.99
N ASN A 140 16.49 -12.94 25.80
CA ASN A 140 16.35 -13.11 27.24
C ASN A 140 15.95 -11.78 27.87
N MET A 141 14.78 -11.74 28.48
CA MET A 141 14.40 -10.66 29.41
C MET A 141 15.18 -10.84 30.70
N ASP A 142 16.29 -10.14 30.81
CA ASP A 142 16.92 -9.93 32.10
C ASP A 142 16.34 -8.65 32.74
N ASN A 143 15.45 -8.86 33.71
CA ASN A 143 14.92 -7.83 34.56
C ASN A 143 16.02 -7.34 35.51
N SER A 144 16.59 -6.18 35.27
CA SER A 144 17.27 -5.45 36.29
C SER A 144 16.87 -3.98 36.30
N GLU A 145 15.98 -3.66 37.25
CA GLU A 145 15.86 -2.30 37.78
C GLU A 145 17.24 -1.78 38.17
N LYS A 146 17.67 -0.67 37.63
CA LYS A 146 18.63 0.22 38.28
C LYS A 146 18.43 1.68 37.85
N LYS A 147 18.03 2.43 38.86
CA LYS A 147 18.28 3.81 39.27
C LYS A 147 19.08 4.74 38.35
N ASP A 148 18.54 5.96 38.28
CA ASP A 148 19.18 7.21 37.87
C ASP A 148 20.64 7.32 38.29
N ASP A 149 21.49 7.71 37.34
CA ASP A 149 22.59 8.63 37.60
C ASP A 149 23.26 9.15 36.29
N ALA A 150 23.36 10.47 36.30
CA ALA A 150 24.31 11.38 35.66
C ALA A 150 24.99 11.05 34.31
N MET A 151 24.81 11.98 33.36
CA MET A 151 25.61 12.16 32.13
C MET A 151 27.10 12.34 32.43
N PRO A 152 28.01 11.79 31.61
CA PRO A 152 29.35 12.34 31.43
C PRO A 152 29.50 13.03 30.05
N LYS A 153 30.17 14.19 30.13
CA LYS A 153 30.56 15.03 29.02
C LYS A 153 31.50 14.33 28.04
N MET A 154 31.26 14.55 26.74
CA MET A 154 32.20 14.22 25.66
C MET A 154 33.46 15.07 25.73
N ASP A 155 34.63 14.43 25.72
CA ASP A 155 35.92 15.04 25.49
C ASP A 155 36.41 14.68 24.06
N HIS A 156 36.63 15.72 23.28
CA HIS A 156 37.21 15.66 21.94
C HIS A 156 38.73 15.78 22.04
N THR A 157 39.44 14.66 21.97
CA THR A 157 40.83 14.65 21.47
C THR A 157 41.40 13.24 21.40
N LYS A 158 41.56 12.74 20.17
CA LYS A 158 42.74 12.00 19.67
C LYS A 158 42.39 11.19 18.41
N MET A 159 42.64 11.82 17.27
CA MET A 159 43.02 11.11 16.05
C MET A 159 44.50 10.79 16.13
N GLN A 160 44.87 9.56 15.86
CA GLN A 160 46.05 9.21 15.04
C GLN A 160 46.22 7.69 14.91
N GLY A 161 46.17 7.23 13.66
CA GLY A 161 47.08 6.25 13.07
C GLY A 161 46.91 4.77 13.43
N MET A 162 46.49 3.95 12.46
CA MET A 162 47.25 2.72 12.17
C MET A 162 46.85 2.11 10.83
N GLU A 163 47.89 1.66 10.18
CA GLU A 163 48.06 1.23 8.79
C GLU A 163 47.35 -0.06 8.38
N MET A 164 47.13 -0.15 7.05
CA MET A 164 46.82 -1.38 6.32
C MET A 164 47.90 -2.41 6.39
N LYS A 165 47.56 -3.66 6.56
CA LYS A 165 48.32 -4.78 6.02
C LYS A 165 47.44 -5.70 5.18
N LYS A 166 47.81 -5.78 3.90
CA LYS A 166 47.45 -6.84 2.96
C LYS A 166 48.16 -8.13 3.40
N ASP A 167 47.49 -9.24 3.34
CA ASP A 167 48.13 -10.45 2.83
C ASP A 167 47.16 -11.46 2.21
N SER A 168 47.69 -12.16 1.26
CA SER A 168 47.12 -12.86 0.14
C SER A 168 47.02 -14.39 0.35
N THR A 169 46.07 -14.99 -0.39
CA THR A 169 46.10 -16.35 -0.99
C THR A 169 46.12 -17.59 -0.11
N GLN A 170 45.12 -18.46 -0.30
CA GLN A 170 45.35 -19.80 -0.85
C GLN A 170 44.04 -20.54 -1.17
N HIS A 171 43.99 -21.07 -2.40
CA HIS A 171 43.13 -22.15 -2.90
C HIS A 171 43.46 -23.47 -2.19
N ASP A 172 42.47 -24.35 -1.92
CA ASP A 172 42.34 -25.64 -2.57
C ASP A 172 41.31 -26.60 -1.92
N LYS A 173 40.65 -27.31 -2.82
CA LYS A 173 40.18 -28.73 -2.80
C LYS A 173 38.85 -29.12 -2.15
N MET A 174 37.96 -29.48 -3.09
CA MET A 174 36.88 -30.45 -2.97
C MET A 174 37.33 -31.77 -2.33
N GLN A 175 36.45 -32.37 -1.53
CA GLN A 175 36.24 -33.81 -1.55
C GLN A 175 34.85 -34.21 -1.12
N ASP A 176 34.21 -35.01 -1.96
CA ASP A 176 32.97 -35.75 -1.76
C ASP A 176 33.01 -36.60 -0.47
N MET A 177 31.89 -36.59 0.29
CA MET A 177 31.53 -37.73 1.15
C MET A 177 30.03 -37.97 1.11
N ASN A 178 29.71 -39.09 0.51
CA ASN A 178 28.45 -39.80 0.56
C ASN A 178 28.26 -40.38 1.98
N MET A 179 27.10 -40.16 2.58
CA MET A 179 26.64 -40.95 3.72
C MET A 179 25.16 -41.24 3.61
N ASP A 180 24.91 -42.46 3.15
CA ASP A 180 23.68 -43.21 3.41
C ASP A 180 23.57 -43.55 4.91
N GLY A 181 22.37 -43.44 5.43
CA GLY A 181 21.91 -44.17 6.60
C GLY A 181 22.05 -43.51 7.96
N MET A 182 21.03 -42.72 8.37
CA MET A 182 20.60 -42.69 9.77
C MET A 182 19.11 -42.34 9.87
N ASN A 183 18.34 -43.37 10.13
CA ASN A 183 16.97 -43.30 10.60
C ASN A 183 16.97 -42.67 12.00
N MET A 184 16.53 -41.44 12.14
CA MET A 184 16.13 -40.87 13.43
C MET A 184 14.64 -40.60 13.42
N ALA A 185 13.92 -41.43 14.16
CA ALA A 185 12.54 -41.22 14.54
C ALA A 185 12.41 -39.86 15.25
N MET A 186 11.69 -38.94 14.67
CA MET A 186 11.27 -37.71 15.36
C MET A 186 10.19 -38.05 16.41
N PRO A 187 10.29 -37.53 17.62
CA PRO A 187 9.18 -37.57 18.57
C PRO A 187 8.03 -36.72 18.03
N LYS A 188 6.83 -37.28 17.97
CA LYS A 188 5.57 -36.57 17.80
C LYS A 188 5.27 -35.85 19.11
N ASP A 189 5.86 -34.72 19.33
CA ASP A 189 5.34 -33.75 20.30
C ASP A 189 4.33 -32.84 19.61
N THR A 190 3.09 -33.18 19.82
CA THR A 190 1.94 -32.30 19.62
C THR A 190 2.11 -31.12 20.58
N MET A 191 2.75 -30.04 20.15
CA MET A 191 2.71 -28.77 20.87
C MET A 191 1.27 -28.28 20.88
N LYS A 192 0.70 -28.28 22.07
CA LYS A 192 -0.61 -27.72 22.37
C LYS A 192 -0.64 -26.24 21.99
N MET A 193 -1.50 -25.92 21.07
CA MET A 193 -1.76 -24.59 20.52
C MET A 193 -2.54 -23.67 21.50
N GLU A 194 -2.46 -23.94 22.82
CA GLU A 194 -3.18 -23.20 23.87
C GLU A 194 -2.42 -21.97 24.40
N THR A 195 -1.20 -21.67 23.91
CA THR A 195 -0.35 -20.64 24.53
C THR A 195 -0.14 -19.38 23.68
N MET A 196 -0.80 -19.19 22.53
CA MET A 196 -0.63 -17.96 21.73
C MET A 196 -1.61 -16.83 22.06
N ALA A 197 -2.64 -17.05 22.87
CA ALA A 197 -3.63 -16.02 23.23
C ALA A 197 -3.16 -15.02 24.30
N GLY A 198 -1.95 -15.14 24.86
CA GLY A 198 -1.48 -14.31 25.97
C GLY A 198 -0.19 -13.54 25.77
N MET A 199 0.47 -13.61 24.62
CA MET A 199 1.69 -12.83 24.39
C MET A 199 1.37 -11.45 23.83
N LYS A 200 1.39 -10.42 24.66
CA LYS A 200 1.48 -9.03 24.22
C LYS A 200 2.85 -8.79 23.57
N LEU A 201 2.89 -8.76 22.26
CA LEU A 201 4.09 -8.43 21.51
C LEU A 201 4.45 -6.95 21.65
N GLN A 202 5.70 -6.68 21.97
CA GLN A 202 6.28 -5.34 22.07
C GLN A 202 6.25 -4.68 20.67
N GLY A 203 5.21 -3.92 20.38
CA GLY A 203 4.91 -3.32 19.07
C GLY A 203 3.43 -3.31 18.74
N MET A 204 2.63 -4.15 19.40
CA MET A 204 1.16 -4.10 19.32
C MET A 204 0.56 -2.83 19.96
N ASP A 205 1.29 -2.15 20.86
CA ASP A 205 0.82 -0.94 21.53
C ASP A 205 0.62 0.25 20.59
N LEU A 206 1.28 0.29 19.43
CA LEU A 206 1.14 1.41 18.49
C LEU A 206 -0.26 1.56 17.91
N PHE A 207 -0.99 0.46 17.81
CA PHE A 207 -2.30 0.39 17.19
C PHE A 207 -3.34 -0.27 18.10
N SER A 208 -3.04 -0.44 19.40
CA SER A 208 -3.94 -1.05 20.40
C SER A 208 -5.28 -0.34 20.49
N GLU A 209 -5.32 0.97 20.23
CA GLU A 209 -6.57 1.75 20.23
C GLU A 209 -7.54 1.33 19.11
N TYR A 210 -7.07 0.62 18.09
CA TYR A 210 -7.86 0.17 16.94
C TYR A 210 -8.27 -1.29 17.02
N ASN A 211 -7.90 -2.02 18.08
CA ASN A 211 -8.28 -3.41 18.26
C ASN A 211 -9.76 -3.54 18.67
N TYR A 212 -10.24 -4.77 18.65
CA TYR A 212 -11.62 -5.11 19.02
C TYR A 212 -11.73 -5.84 20.36
N ASP A 213 -10.73 -5.75 21.25
CA ASP A 213 -10.69 -6.48 22.52
C ASP A 213 -11.79 -6.05 23.49
N TYR A 214 -12.29 -4.82 23.32
CA TYR A 214 -13.43 -4.31 24.07
C TYR A 214 -14.79 -4.91 23.65
N LEU A 215 -14.86 -5.60 22.49
CA LEU A 215 -16.08 -6.23 22.00
C LEU A 215 -16.13 -7.69 22.43
N LYS A 216 -17.21 -8.07 23.08
CA LYS A 216 -17.49 -9.44 23.51
C LYS A 216 -18.89 -9.84 23.09
N SER A 217 -19.02 -11.00 22.46
CA SER A 217 -20.34 -11.58 22.15
C SER A 217 -21.05 -12.00 23.45
N PRO A 218 -22.37 -11.80 23.59
CA PRO A 218 -23.12 -12.30 24.75
C PRO A 218 -23.24 -13.82 24.75
N GLN A 219 -23.05 -14.48 23.61
CA GLN A 219 -23.09 -15.92 23.44
C GLN A 219 -21.76 -16.43 22.90
N LYS A 220 -21.48 -17.72 23.10
CA LYS A 220 -20.32 -18.37 22.49
C LYS A 220 -20.46 -18.36 20.98
N THR A 221 -19.36 -18.00 20.31
CA THR A 221 -19.25 -17.91 18.85
C THR A 221 -18.19 -18.86 18.29
N ASN A 222 -17.49 -19.62 19.14
CA ASN A 222 -16.54 -20.63 18.71
C ASN A 222 -17.23 -21.80 18.01
N TYR A 223 -16.51 -22.48 17.15
CA TYR A 223 -16.94 -23.68 16.47
C TYR A 223 -16.48 -24.92 17.22
N ASP A 224 -17.14 -26.05 16.97
CA ASP A 224 -16.74 -27.33 17.54
C ASP A 224 -15.33 -27.71 17.09
N LYS A 225 -14.56 -28.35 17.97
CA LYS A 225 -13.14 -28.70 17.71
C LYS A 225 -12.97 -29.74 16.59
N ASP A 226 -14.03 -30.51 16.30
CA ASP A 226 -14.02 -31.55 15.27
C ASP A 226 -14.29 -30.99 13.87
N VAL A 227 -14.70 -29.72 13.76
CA VAL A 227 -14.96 -29.09 12.46
C VAL A 227 -13.62 -28.80 11.75
N PRO A 228 -13.45 -29.22 10.49
CA PRO A 228 -12.27 -28.92 9.73
C PRO A 228 -12.04 -27.40 9.61
N VAL A 229 -10.79 -26.96 9.74
CA VAL A 229 -10.42 -25.55 9.58
C VAL A 229 -9.51 -25.39 8.37
N LYS A 230 -9.93 -24.55 7.44
CA LYS A 230 -9.13 -24.10 6.31
C LYS A 230 -8.54 -22.74 6.59
N GLU A 231 -7.23 -22.67 6.69
CA GLU A 231 -6.54 -21.41 6.95
C GLU A 231 -6.04 -20.77 5.65
N ILE A 232 -6.23 -19.46 5.54
CA ILE A 232 -5.86 -18.65 4.38
C ILE A 232 -5.14 -17.40 4.88
N LEU A 233 -3.88 -17.21 4.48
CA LEU A 233 -3.14 -15.99 4.74
C LEU A 233 -3.31 -15.00 3.58
N LEU A 234 -3.78 -13.80 3.87
CA LEU A 234 -3.92 -12.70 2.92
C LEU A 234 -3.05 -11.53 3.34
N ASN A 235 -1.93 -11.36 2.67
CA ASN A 235 -1.11 -10.16 2.79
C ASN A 235 -1.78 -9.00 2.06
N LEU A 236 -2.15 -7.94 2.80
CA LEU A 236 -2.68 -6.71 2.22
C LEU A 236 -1.49 -5.88 1.73
N THR A 237 -1.45 -5.59 0.44
CA THR A 237 -0.30 -4.96 -0.24
C THR A 237 -0.76 -3.75 -1.06
N GLY A 238 0.11 -2.75 -1.17
CA GLY A 238 -0.22 -1.51 -1.87
C GLY A 238 1.01 -0.78 -2.41
N ASN A 239 0.83 -0.08 -3.52
CA ASN A 239 1.83 0.80 -4.11
C ASN A 239 1.22 2.17 -4.40
N MET A 240 1.65 3.19 -3.64
CA MET A 240 1.14 4.55 -3.76
C MET A 240 1.61 5.27 -5.03
N ASN A 241 2.75 4.89 -5.62
CA ASN A 241 3.26 5.54 -6.84
C ASN A 241 2.37 5.26 -8.06
N ARG A 242 1.76 4.07 -8.08
CA ARG A 242 0.84 3.67 -9.15
C ARG A 242 -0.60 3.51 -8.69
N TYR A 243 -0.84 3.68 -7.41
CA TYR A 243 -2.13 3.49 -6.76
C TYR A 243 -2.72 2.09 -7.04
N ILE A 244 -1.90 1.05 -6.96
CA ILE A 244 -2.31 -0.35 -7.06
C ILE A 244 -2.42 -0.94 -5.67
N TRP A 245 -3.54 -1.60 -5.42
CA TRP A 245 -3.84 -2.27 -4.17
C TRP A 245 -4.19 -3.73 -4.44
N SER A 246 -3.74 -4.62 -3.60
CA SER A 246 -3.93 -6.05 -3.86
C SER A 246 -3.89 -6.90 -2.60
N MET A 247 -4.21 -8.16 -2.74
CA MET A 247 -3.96 -9.19 -1.73
C MET A 247 -2.92 -10.15 -2.29
N ASN A 248 -1.89 -10.47 -1.49
CA ASN A 248 -0.78 -11.34 -1.89
C ASN A 248 -0.01 -10.86 -3.14
N GLY A 249 -0.04 -9.56 -3.44
CA GLY A 249 0.59 -9.01 -4.62
C GLY A 249 -0.15 -9.32 -5.93
N VAL A 250 -1.42 -9.69 -5.84
CA VAL A 250 -2.28 -10.02 -6.98
C VAL A 250 -3.55 -9.19 -6.90
N PRO A 251 -3.80 -8.25 -7.81
CA PRO A 251 -5.05 -7.50 -7.87
C PRO A 251 -6.23 -8.38 -8.32
N LEU A 252 -7.46 -7.94 -8.06
CA LEU A 252 -8.68 -8.70 -8.40
C LEU A 252 -8.71 -9.11 -9.89
N SER A 253 -8.28 -8.23 -10.79
CA SER A 253 -8.30 -8.50 -12.23
C SER A 253 -7.43 -9.69 -12.67
N GLU A 254 -6.51 -10.12 -11.82
CA GLU A 254 -5.59 -11.25 -12.08
C GLU A 254 -5.77 -12.40 -11.09
N ALA A 255 -6.66 -12.23 -10.13
CA ALA A 255 -6.88 -13.21 -9.07
C ALA A 255 -7.90 -14.27 -9.46
N ASP A 256 -7.67 -15.48 -8.97
CA ASP A 256 -8.71 -16.52 -8.99
C ASP A 256 -9.66 -16.37 -7.79
N LYS A 257 -10.82 -17.03 -7.86
CA LYS A 257 -11.75 -17.11 -6.74
C LYS A 257 -11.15 -17.90 -5.57
N ILE A 258 -11.42 -17.44 -4.36
CA ILE A 258 -11.10 -18.18 -3.14
C ILE A 258 -12.20 -19.23 -2.95
N LYS A 259 -11.87 -20.49 -3.19
CA LYS A 259 -12.83 -21.59 -2.97
C LYS A 259 -12.94 -21.88 -1.48
N ILE A 260 -14.15 -21.97 -1.00
CA ILE A 260 -14.52 -22.38 0.36
C ILE A 260 -15.50 -23.55 0.29
N ASN A 261 -15.52 -24.36 1.34
CA ASN A 261 -16.37 -25.54 1.39
C ASN A 261 -17.46 -25.34 2.45
N ASN A 262 -18.59 -25.99 2.23
CA ASN A 262 -19.60 -26.16 3.27
C ASN A 262 -19.06 -27.08 4.37
N ARG A 263 -19.58 -26.93 5.60
CA ARG A 263 -19.19 -27.69 6.80
C ARG A 263 -17.70 -27.57 7.18
N GLU A 264 -17.08 -26.48 6.82
CA GLU A 264 -15.70 -26.15 7.10
C GLU A 264 -15.63 -24.74 7.68
N VAL A 265 -14.79 -24.52 8.68
CA VAL A 265 -14.44 -23.18 9.15
C VAL A 265 -13.37 -22.62 8.24
N THR A 266 -13.64 -21.50 7.62
CA THR A 266 -12.63 -20.73 6.91
C THR A 266 -12.04 -19.71 7.85
N ARG A 267 -10.75 -19.83 8.15
CA ARG A 267 -9.96 -18.87 8.92
C ARG A 267 -9.13 -18.03 7.97
N ILE A 268 -9.36 -16.72 7.97
CA ILE A 268 -8.56 -15.77 7.19
C ILE A 268 -7.68 -14.96 8.13
N ILE A 269 -6.38 -15.00 7.88
CA ILE A 269 -5.39 -14.17 8.56
C ILE A 269 -5.04 -13.02 7.63
N PHE A 270 -5.44 -11.81 7.97
CA PHE A 270 -5.00 -10.59 7.30
C PHE A 270 -3.66 -10.16 7.87
N ASN A 271 -2.68 -10.02 7.02
CA ASN A 271 -1.38 -9.46 7.36
C ASN A 271 -1.22 -8.14 6.58
N ASN A 272 -1.44 -7.02 7.25
CA ASN A 272 -1.36 -5.71 6.61
C ASN A 272 0.10 -5.28 6.45
N LEU A 273 0.60 -5.28 5.22
CA LEU A 273 1.96 -4.89 4.86
C LEU A 273 2.05 -3.43 4.38
N THR A 274 1.02 -2.64 4.64
CA THR A 274 0.93 -1.24 4.23
C THR A 274 0.86 -0.31 5.44
N MET A 275 1.06 0.98 5.19
CA MET A 275 0.94 2.04 6.20
C MET A 275 -0.48 2.60 6.31
N MET A 276 -1.47 1.92 5.74
CA MET A 276 -2.86 2.35 5.73
C MET A 276 -3.76 1.33 6.42
N HIS A 277 -4.87 1.82 6.98
CA HIS A 277 -5.94 0.97 7.48
C HIS A 277 -6.71 0.34 6.31
N HIS A 278 -7.17 -0.89 6.50
CA HIS A 278 -8.00 -1.58 5.53
C HIS A 278 -9.24 -2.16 6.22
N PRO A 279 -10.41 -1.50 6.12
CA PRO A 279 -11.69 -2.09 6.49
C PRO A 279 -12.03 -3.20 5.50
N MET A 280 -11.92 -4.46 5.92
CA MET A 280 -12.18 -5.64 5.11
C MET A 280 -13.60 -6.13 5.31
N HIS A 281 -14.38 -6.21 4.23
CA HIS A 281 -15.79 -6.58 4.25
C HIS A 281 -16.05 -7.82 3.39
N LEU A 282 -16.77 -8.80 3.94
CA LEU A 282 -17.25 -9.96 3.22
C LEU A 282 -18.77 -9.88 3.09
N HIS A 283 -19.26 -9.82 1.85
CA HIS A 283 -20.67 -9.81 1.57
C HIS A 283 -21.36 -11.11 2.05
N GLY A 284 -22.55 -10.97 2.60
CA GLY A 284 -23.44 -12.09 2.96
C GLY A 284 -23.03 -12.91 4.18
N HIS A 285 -21.91 -12.59 4.83
CA HIS A 285 -21.39 -13.36 5.95
C HIS A 285 -21.14 -12.51 7.16
N PHE A 286 -21.50 -13.05 8.33
CA PHE A 286 -20.90 -12.63 9.60
C PHE A 286 -19.72 -13.54 9.91
N PHE A 287 -18.65 -12.96 10.39
CA PHE A 287 -17.45 -13.67 10.81
C PHE A 287 -17.06 -13.30 12.26
N ARG A 288 -16.49 -14.24 12.97
CA ARG A 288 -15.85 -13.98 14.25
C ARG A 288 -14.57 -13.16 14.02
N VAL A 289 -14.40 -12.09 14.77
CA VAL A 289 -13.12 -11.38 14.85
C VAL A 289 -12.38 -11.91 16.06
N ILE A 290 -11.35 -12.70 15.85
CA ILE A 290 -10.59 -13.33 16.93
C ILE A 290 -9.89 -12.27 17.76
N ASN A 291 -10.22 -12.22 19.05
CA ASN A 291 -9.70 -11.27 20.02
C ASN A 291 -9.45 -11.92 21.39
N GLU A 292 -9.06 -11.14 22.40
CA GLU A 292 -8.76 -11.64 23.76
C GLU A 292 -9.96 -12.35 24.44
N ASN A 293 -11.20 -12.18 23.94
CA ASN A 293 -12.38 -12.83 24.51
C ASN A 293 -12.56 -14.30 24.07
N GLY A 294 -11.68 -14.82 23.22
CA GLY A 294 -11.62 -16.24 22.83
C GLY A 294 -12.95 -16.79 22.31
N ASP A 295 -13.58 -17.72 23.06
CA ASP A 295 -14.87 -18.34 22.70
C ASP A 295 -16.01 -17.34 22.49
N TYR A 296 -15.88 -16.14 23.04
CA TYR A 296 -16.86 -15.05 22.98
C TYR A 296 -16.40 -13.91 22.05
N SER A 297 -15.53 -14.19 21.10
CA SER A 297 -15.12 -13.22 20.09
C SER A 297 -16.33 -12.65 19.35
N PRO A 298 -16.36 -11.33 19.04
CA PRO A 298 -17.53 -10.70 18.45
C PRO A 298 -17.74 -11.17 17.00
N LEU A 299 -19.00 -11.17 16.56
CA LEU A 299 -19.38 -11.36 15.17
C LEU A 299 -19.49 -9.99 14.50
N LYS A 300 -18.89 -9.85 13.31
CA LYS A 300 -18.91 -8.64 12.49
C LYS A 300 -19.00 -9.03 11.01
N HIS A 301 -19.38 -8.08 10.17
CA HIS A 301 -19.30 -8.24 8.71
C HIS A 301 -18.19 -7.39 8.10
N THR A 302 -17.62 -6.45 8.87
CA THR A 302 -16.51 -5.59 8.46
C THR A 302 -15.49 -5.54 9.59
N VAL A 303 -14.20 -5.65 9.25
CA VAL A 303 -13.10 -5.59 10.21
C VAL A 303 -12.02 -4.66 9.72
N ASN A 304 -11.64 -3.68 10.51
CA ASN A 304 -10.52 -2.81 10.21
C ASN A 304 -9.20 -3.51 10.53
N VAL A 305 -8.30 -3.57 9.56
CA VAL A 305 -6.93 -4.09 9.74
C VAL A 305 -5.97 -2.92 9.83
N PRO A 306 -5.43 -2.60 11.03
CA PRO A 306 -4.52 -1.47 11.21
C PRO A 306 -3.20 -1.65 10.44
N PRO A 307 -2.45 -0.56 10.20
CA PRO A 307 -1.14 -0.63 9.53
C PRO A 307 -0.19 -1.60 10.22
N MET A 308 0.49 -2.43 9.44
CA MET A 308 1.51 -3.39 9.90
C MET A 308 1.02 -4.36 10.99
N GLN A 309 -0.30 -4.58 11.10
CA GLN A 309 -0.89 -5.50 12.08
C GLN A 309 -1.50 -6.71 11.39
N GLN A 310 -1.70 -7.77 12.19
CA GLN A 310 -2.46 -8.95 11.78
C GLN A 310 -3.82 -8.95 12.48
N VAL A 311 -4.84 -9.35 11.73
CA VAL A 311 -6.20 -9.59 12.25
C VAL A 311 -6.69 -10.91 11.70
N THR A 312 -7.25 -11.74 12.56
CA THR A 312 -7.79 -13.05 12.18
C THR A 312 -9.30 -13.04 12.26
N ILE A 313 -9.95 -13.54 11.21
CA ILE A 313 -11.38 -13.78 11.19
C ILE A 313 -11.69 -15.26 10.91
N GLU A 314 -12.85 -15.71 11.38
CA GLU A 314 -13.36 -17.05 11.11
C GLU A 314 -14.84 -17.01 10.76
N PHE A 315 -15.23 -17.80 9.78
CA PHE A 315 -16.65 -18.05 9.48
C PHE A 315 -16.85 -19.50 9.05
N TYR A 316 -18.07 -20.00 9.28
CA TYR A 316 -18.46 -21.37 8.95
C TYR A 316 -19.33 -21.38 7.71
N GLY A 317 -18.97 -22.21 6.74
CA GLY A 317 -19.78 -22.42 5.55
C GLY A 317 -21.03 -23.25 5.86
N ASN A 318 -22.21 -22.64 5.75
CA ASN A 318 -23.48 -23.29 6.03
C ASN A 318 -24.14 -23.81 4.74
N GLU A 319 -24.68 -25.03 4.76
CA GLU A 319 -25.29 -25.67 3.57
C GLU A 319 -26.61 -25.03 3.10
N GLY A 320 -27.27 -24.24 3.95
CA GLY A 320 -28.65 -23.80 3.68
C GLY A 320 -28.76 -22.45 2.99
N ASP A 321 -27.88 -21.50 3.32
CA ASP A 321 -28.10 -20.08 3.01
C ASP A 321 -26.95 -19.43 2.22
N GLU A 322 -25.79 -20.09 2.15
CA GLU A 322 -24.59 -19.52 1.58
C GLU A 322 -24.15 -20.33 0.37
N TYR A 323 -24.40 -19.81 -0.82
CA TYR A 323 -24.04 -20.46 -2.08
C TYR A 323 -23.60 -19.43 -3.12
N GLY A 324 -22.86 -19.89 -4.12
CA GLY A 324 -22.38 -19.06 -5.22
C GLY A 324 -21.16 -18.23 -4.87
N ASP A 325 -21.11 -17.05 -5.45
CA ASP A 325 -19.98 -16.13 -5.39
C ASP A 325 -20.30 -14.93 -4.49
N TRP A 326 -19.38 -14.64 -3.56
CA TRP A 326 -19.49 -13.53 -2.63
C TRP A 326 -18.32 -12.58 -2.80
N PHE A 327 -18.62 -11.28 -2.84
CA PHE A 327 -17.58 -10.25 -2.98
C PHE A 327 -16.91 -10.01 -1.64
N PHE A 328 -15.59 -9.96 -1.65
CA PHE A 328 -14.75 -9.73 -0.49
C PHE A 328 -13.72 -8.65 -0.82
N HIS A 329 -13.76 -7.52 -0.10
CA HIS A 329 -12.99 -6.36 -0.50
C HIS A 329 -12.62 -5.42 0.65
N CYS A 330 -11.61 -4.59 0.42
CA CYS A 330 -11.37 -3.41 1.24
C CYS A 330 -12.48 -2.39 0.97
N HIS A 331 -13.10 -1.87 2.03
CA HIS A 331 -14.22 -0.92 1.88
C HIS A 331 -13.77 0.52 1.65
N ILE A 332 -12.47 0.82 1.70
CA ILE A 332 -11.94 2.05 1.09
C ILE A 332 -12.12 1.90 -0.42
N LEU A 333 -13.05 2.67 -1.00
CA LEU A 333 -13.45 2.51 -2.40
C LEU A 333 -12.27 2.66 -3.36
N TYR A 334 -11.36 3.56 -3.11
CA TYR A 334 -10.16 3.72 -3.92
C TYR A 334 -9.22 2.51 -3.86
N HIS A 335 -9.12 1.82 -2.71
CA HIS A 335 -8.34 0.58 -2.61
C HIS A 335 -9.02 -0.58 -3.33
N MET A 336 -10.35 -0.69 -3.19
CA MET A 336 -11.16 -1.66 -3.92
C MET A 336 -11.00 -1.47 -5.44
N MET A 337 -11.19 -0.24 -5.92
CA MET A 337 -11.04 0.11 -7.33
C MET A 337 -9.61 -0.06 -7.84
N GLY A 338 -8.61 0.07 -6.97
CA GLY A 338 -7.19 -0.21 -7.24
C GLY A 338 -6.83 -1.70 -7.22
N GLY A 339 -7.80 -2.61 -6.93
CA GLY A 339 -7.63 -4.05 -7.04
C GLY A 339 -7.65 -4.83 -5.72
N MET A 340 -7.84 -4.19 -4.54
CA MET A 340 -7.88 -4.89 -3.24
C MET A 340 -9.25 -5.55 -3.01
N ALA A 341 -9.52 -6.58 -3.78
CA ALA A 341 -10.71 -7.39 -3.68
C ALA A 341 -10.46 -8.84 -4.08
N ARG A 342 -11.39 -9.72 -3.71
CA ARG A 342 -11.46 -11.14 -4.08
C ARG A 342 -12.92 -11.55 -4.28
N VAL A 343 -13.10 -12.69 -4.91
CA VAL A 343 -14.38 -13.41 -4.93
C VAL A 343 -14.20 -14.67 -4.13
N VAL A 344 -15.00 -14.82 -3.09
CA VAL A 344 -15.14 -16.06 -2.32
C VAL A 344 -16.24 -16.90 -2.95
N SER A 345 -16.00 -18.18 -3.17
CA SER A 345 -16.91 -19.04 -3.94
C SER A 345 -17.11 -20.39 -3.25
N TYR A 346 -18.36 -20.78 -3.10
CA TYR A 346 -18.75 -22.11 -2.60
C TYR A 346 -18.72 -23.22 -3.66
N ASP A 347 -18.35 -22.90 -4.89
CA ASP A 347 -18.35 -23.83 -6.03
C ASP A 347 -19.73 -24.45 -6.33
N THR A 348 -20.78 -23.74 -5.96
CA THR A 348 -22.19 -24.09 -6.19
C THR A 348 -22.78 -23.21 -7.28
N PRO A 349 -23.95 -23.60 -7.86
CA PRO A 349 -24.61 -22.75 -8.84
C PRO A 349 -24.87 -21.35 -8.29
N ARG A 350 -24.68 -20.36 -9.15
CA ARG A 350 -24.94 -18.96 -8.80
C ARG A 350 -26.43 -18.71 -8.65
N ASP A 351 -26.81 -17.82 -7.72
CA ASP A 351 -28.19 -17.37 -7.56
C ASP A 351 -28.70 -16.77 -8.89
N PRO A 352 -29.82 -17.26 -9.43
CA PRO A 352 -30.40 -16.73 -10.67
C PRO A 352 -30.66 -15.21 -10.61
N ARG A 353 -31.01 -14.66 -9.45
CA ARG A 353 -31.22 -13.22 -9.26
C ARG A 353 -29.96 -12.40 -9.54
N MET A 354 -28.79 -13.02 -9.44
CA MET A 354 -27.49 -12.38 -9.67
C MET A 354 -26.97 -12.52 -11.11
N TYR A 355 -27.73 -13.16 -12.02
CA TYR A 355 -27.28 -13.31 -13.42
C TYR A 355 -27.11 -11.98 -14.15
N GLY A 356 -27.91 -10.97 -13.80
CA GLY A 356 -27.76 -9.61 -14.32
C GLY A 356 -26.51 -8.86 -13.85
N TYR A 357 -25.80 -9.38 -12.85
CA TYR A 357 -24.63 -8.75 -12.21
C TYR A 357 -23.41 -9.67 -12.26
N PRO A 358 -22.84 -9.93 -13.43
CA PRO A 358 -21.74 -10.86 -13.57
C PRO A 358 -20.48 -10.36 -12.83
N VAL A 359 -19.73 -11.28 -12.23
CA VAL A 359 -18.47 -10.99 -11.53
C VAL A 359 -17.46 -10.30 -12.45
N SER A 360 -17.52 -10.59 -13.76
CA SER A 360 -16.68 -9.93 -14.77
C SER A 360 -16.81 -8.41 -14.79
N ASN A 361 -17.99 -7.86 -14.45
CA ASN A 361 -18.18 -6.41 -14.37
C ASN A 361 -17.37 -5.82 -13.20
N LEU A 362 -17.38 -6.47 -12.02
CA LEU A 362 -16.57 -6.06 -10.88
C LEU A 362 -15.06 -6.12 -11.21
N VAL A 363 -14.65 -7.19 -11.88
CA VAL A 363 -13.25 -7.35 -12.34
C VAL A 363 -12.89 -6.22 -13.31
N ALA A 364 -13.74 -5.93 -14.28
CA ALA A 364 -13.52 -4.86 -15.26
C ALA A 364 -13.45 -3.47 -14.57
N GLU A 365 -14.26 -3.23 -13.55
CA GLU A 365 -14.25 -1.97 -12.80
C GLU A 365 -12.95 -1.74 -12.04
N THR A 366 -12.30 -2.77 -11.54
CA THR A 366 -11.01 -2.65 -10.84
C THR A 366 -9.80 -2.56 -11.78
N ASN A 367 -10.02 -2.60 -13.10
CA ASN A 367 -8.95 -2.53 -14.12
C ASN A 367 -9.25 -1.52 -15.23
N LYS A 368 -9.96 -0.46 -14.92
CA LYS A 368 -10.24 0.64 -15.85
C LYS A 368 -8.97 1.42 -16.17
N TYR A 369 -8.93 1.97 -17.37
CA TYR A 369 -7.94 2.98 -17.73
C TYR A 369 -8.30 4.32 -17.09
N TYR A 370 -7.31 4.91 -16.45
CA TYR A 370 -7.35 6.29 -15.96
C TYR A 370 -6.38 7.12 -16.78
N THR A 371 -6.81 8.31 -17.17
CA THR A 371 -6.03 9.23 -17.99
C THR A 371 -5.76 10.50 -17.21
N TRP A 372 -4.53 10.94 -17.21
CA TRP A 372 -4.08 12.21 -16.64
C TRP A 372 -3.00 12.83 -17.50
N GLY A 373 -2.75 14.09 -17.30
CA GLY A 373 -1.73 14.77 -18.08
C GLY A 373 -1.21 16.04 -17.44
N MET A 374 -0.20 16.60 -18.10
CA MET A 374 0.44 17.83 -17.71
C MET A 374 0.74 18.65 -18.97
N VAL A 375 0.47 19.93 -18.91
CA VAL A 375 0.86 20.92 -19.92
C VAL A 375 1.73 21.96 -19.25
N ASP A 376 2.92 22.16 -19.81
CA ASP A 376 3.84 23.22 -19.41
C ASP A 376 3.89 24.30 -20.49
N VAL A 377 3.71 25.55 -20.11
CA VAL A 377 3.86 26.72 -20.99
C VAL A 377 4.86 27.66 -20.35
N ALA A 378 6.05 27.71 -20.93
CA ALA A 378 7.14 28.52 -20.44
C ALA A 378 7.70 29.44 -21.52
N SER A 379 8.51 30.44 -21.13
CA SER A 379 9.13 31.40 -22.04
C SER A 379 10.14 30.79 -23.01
N HIS A 380 10.58 29.56 -22.78
CA HIS A 380 11.58 28.84 -23.62
C HIS A 380 11.01 27.57 -24.26
N THR A 381 9.93 26.99 -23.72
CA THR A 381 9.36 25.73 -24.20
C THR A 381 7.87 25.62 -23.91
N THR A 382 7.18 24.78 -24.68
CA THR A 382 5.86 24.23 -24.39
C THR A 382 5.96 22.71 -24.39
N ALA A 383 5.46 22.05 -23.36
CA ALA A 383 5.44 20.61 -23.25
C ALA A 383 4.06 20.07 -22.91
N LEU A 384 3.77 18.88 -23.40
CA LEU A 384 2.56 18.10 -23.09
C LEU A 384 3.00 16.69 -22.73
N ASN A 385 2.48 16.15 -21.65
CA ASN A 385 2.59 14.74 -21.31
C ASN A 385 1.20 14.20 -20.96
N VAL A 386 0.78 13.12 -21.62
CA VAL A 386 -0.51 12.44 -21.35
C VAL A 386 -0.24 10.97 -21.13
N ILE A 387 -0.75 10.45 -20.03
CA ILE A 387 -0.64 9.06 -19.63
C ILE A 387 -2.04 8.47 -19.48
N SER A 388 -2.26 7.29 -20.07
CA SER A 388 -3.46 6.50 -19.87
C SER A 388 -3.05 5.10 -19.41
N SER A 389 -3.44 4.71 -18.18
CA SER A 389 -2.94 3.48 -17.56
C SER A 389 -4.02 2.72 -16.83
N ASN A 390 -3.96 1.39 -16.92
CA ASN A 390 -4.62 0.47 -16.00
C ASN A 390 -3.57 -0.26 -15.13
N ILE A 391 -3.92 -1.39 -14.54
CA ILE A 391 -3.02 -2.14 -13.64
C ILE A 391 -1.71 -2.57 -14.33
N ARG A 392 -1.78 -3.04 -15.58
CA ARG A 392 -0.61 -3.58 -16.31
C ARG A 392 -0.17 -2.73 -17.48
N ASN A 393 -1.10 -2.09 -18.15
CA ASN A 393 -0.84 -1.44 -19.44
C ASN A 393 -0.82 0.07 -19.25
N GLN A 394 0.09 0.73 -19.93
CA GLN A 394 0.20 2.19 -19.95
C GLN A 394 0.52 2.67 -21.35
N PHE A 395 -0.22 3.67 -21.79
CA PHE A 395 0.08 4.47 -22.96
C PHE A 395 0.62 5.80 -22.47
N ASN A 396 1.74 6.24 -23.03
CA ASN A 396 2.33 7.53 -22.74
C ASN A 396 2.57 8.28 -24.05
N VAL A 397 2.14 9.53 -24.10
CA VAL A 397 2.41 10.45 -25.21
C VAL A 397 3.03 11.70 -24.60
N SER A 398 4.23 12.04 -25.06
CA SER A 398 4.92 13.28 -24.72
C SER A 398 5.21 14.09 -25.96
N PHE A 399 5.19 15.40 -25.80
CA PHE A 399 5.51 16.37 -26.84
C PHE A 399 6.22 17.55 -26.18
N GLU A 400 7.35 17.94 -26.73
CA GLU A 400 8.15 19.07 -26.28
C GLU A 400 8.52 19.94 -27.49
N TYR A 401 8.23 21.23 -27.40
CA TYR A 401 8.56 22.21 -28.41
C TYR A 401 9.27 23.39 -27.78
N GLY A 402 10.52 23.60 -28.16
CA GLY A 402 11.28 24.79 -27.81
C GLY A 402 11.06 25.94 -28.78
N TRP A 403 10.89 27.17 -28.28
CA TRP A 403 10.75 28.36 -29.12
C TRP A 403 11.96 28.63 -30.02
N ASN A 404 13.06 27.92 -29.79
CA ASN A 404 14.25 27.84 -30.65
C ASN A 404 14.12 26.86 -31.81
N LYS A 405 12.89 26.36 -32.10
CA LYS A 405 12.55 25.41 -33.16
C LYS A 405 13.11 23.99 -32.97
N ASN A 406 13.39 23.59 -31.73
CA ASN A 406 13.62 22.18 -31.41
C ASN A 406 12.28 21.52 -31.03
N LEU A 407 12.07 20.30 -31.51
CA LEU A 407 10.86 19.52 -31.26
C LEU A 407 11.23 18.08 -30.94
N GLU A 408 10.59 17.50 -29.94
CA GLU A 408 10.62 16.07 -29.69
C GLU A 408 9.20 15.60 -29.33
N ALA A 409 8.80 14.47 -29.90
CA ALA A 409 7.53 13.81 -29.59
C ALA A 409 7.75 12.31 -29.44
N GLU A 410 7.21 11.72 -28.40
CA GLU A 410 7.32 10.28 -28.17
C GLU A 410 5.93 9.70 -27.87
N ALA A 411 5.64 8.51 -28.42
CA ALA A 411 4.48 7.73 -28.08
C ALA A 411 4.92 6.31 -27.74
N THR A 412 4.62 5.84 -26.53
CA THR A 412 5.00 4.50 -26.05
C THR A 412 3.82 3.72 -25.51
N TYR A 413 3.86 2.40 -25.73
CA TYR A 413 3.09 1.42 -25.00
C TYR A 413 4.02 0.71 -24.03
N GLU A 414 3.59 0.63 -22.75
CA GLU A 414 4.37 0.10 -21.64
C GLU A 414 3.60 -1.02 -20.94
N TYR A 415 4.29 -2.08 -20.57
CA TYR A 415 3.74 -3.20 -19.83
C TYR A 415 4.50 -3.42 -18.53
N TYR A 416 3.78 -3.32 -17.40
CA TYR A 416 4.37 -3.50 -16.08
C TYR A 416 4.58 -4.98 -15.76
N LEU A 417 5.83 -5.37 -15.55
CA LEU A 417 6.20 -6.68 -15.06
C LEU A 417 5.91 -6.79 -13.55
N HIS A 418 6.27 -5.77 -12.79
CA HIS A 418 5.91 -5.60 -11.38
C HIS A 418 5.84 -4.10 -11.03
N ASP A 419 5.63 -3.76 -9.76
CA ASP A 419 5.42 -2.40 -9.28
C ASP A 419 6.35 -1.33 -9.86
N TYR A 420 7.61 -1.67 -10.06
CA TYR A 420 8.68 -0.72 -10.35
C TYR A 420 9.33 -0.94 -11.73
N LEU A 421 9.08 -2.08 -12.38
CA LEU A 421 9.70 -2.44 -13.64
C LEU A 421 8.68 -2.60 -14.76
N ARG A 422 8.90 -1.92 -15.87
CA ARG A 422 8.10 -2.05 -17.09
C ARG A 422 8.97 -2.16 -18.31
N VAL A 423 8.51 -2.93 -19.28
CA VAL A 423 9.05 -2.97 -20.63
C VAL A 423 8.21 -2.07 -21.51
N PHE A 424 8.80 -1.49 -22.53
CA PHE A 424 8.07 -0.62 -23.44
C PHE A 424 8.56 -0.73 -24.88
N GLY A 425 7.70 -0.32 -25.80
CA GLY A 425 8.01 -0.08 -27.18
C GLY A 425 7.25 1.12 -27.69
N GLY A 426 7.79 1.81 -28.68
CA GLY A 426 7.16 3.03 -29.20
C GLY A 426 7.91 3.66 -30.34
N VAL A 427 7.53 4.90 -30.61
CA VAL A 427 8.14 5.73 -31.64
C VAL A 427 8.54 7.08 -31.05
N ASN A 428 9.70 7.57 -31.47
CA ASN A 428 10.19 8.90 -31.17
C ASN A 428 10.34 9.69 -32.47
N ILE A 429 9.96 10.96 -32.45
CA ILE A 429 10.09 11.92 -33.53
C ILE A 429 10.86 13.12 -33.03
N GLU A 430 11.94 13.46 -33.67
CA GLU A 430 12.79 14.60 -33.29
C GLU A 430 13.25 15.38 -34.53
N ASN A 431 13.73 16.60 -34.40
CA ASN A 431 14.36 17.32 -35.49
C ASN A 431 15.60 16.56 -35.98
N GLU A 432 15.75 16.36 -37.29
CA GLU A 432 16.97 15.83 -37.85
C GLU A 432 18.15 16.82 -37.68
N THR A 433 17.87 18.11 -37.84
CA THR A 433 18.83 19.19 -37.60
C THR A 433 18.35 20.10 -36.49
N ARG A 434 19.17 20.34 -35.48
CA ARG A 434 18.86 21.24 -34.38
C ARG A 434 18.44 22.63 -34.87
N LYS A 435 17.39 23.19 -34.27
CA LYS A 435 16.81 24.50 -34.57
C LYS A 435 16.18 24.64 -35.96
N SER A 436 15.86 23.52 -36.60
CA SER A 436 15.13 23.50 -37.87
C SER A 436 13.94 22.56 -37.79
N LEU A 437 12.83 22.98 -38.38
CA LEU A 437 11.60 22.17 -38.56
C LEU A 437 11.46 21.61 -39.98
N ASP A 438 12.51 21.69 -40.81
CA ASP A 438 12.44 21.31 -42.20
C ASP A 438 12.39 19.80 -42.41
N GLN A 439 13.07 19.04 -41.53
CA GLN A 439 13.12 17.59 -41.57
C GLN A 439 13.01 16.98 -40.18
N PHE A 440 12.27 15.88 -40.10
CA PHE A 440 12.08 15.13 -38.87
C PHE A 440 12.63 13.73 -39.02
N LYS A 441 13.30 13.27 -37.99
CA LYS A 441 13.74 11.90 -37.84
C LYS A 441 12.76 11.12 -36.99
N THR A 442 12.32 9.97 -37.49
CA THR A 442 11.43 9.06 -36.76
C THR A 442 12.17 7.78 -36.43
N THR A 443 12.22 7.40 -35.19
CA THR A 443 12.86 6.19 -34.70
C THR A 443 11.89 5.31 -33.94
N ALA A 444 11.95 4.00 -34.13
CA ALA A 444 11.29 3.03 -33.27
C ALA A 444 12.19 2.74 -32.07
N VAL A 445 11.60 2.65 -30.88
CA VAL A 445 12.34 2.44 -29.64
C VAL A 445 11.76 1.25 -28.86
N VAL A 446 12.64 0.50 -28.22
CA VAL A 446 12.26 -0.54 -27.25
C VAL A 446 13.17 -0.44 -26.02
N GLY A 447 12.66 -0.79 -24.86
CA GLY A 447 13.46 -0.66 -23.65
C GLY A 447 12.77 -1.09 -22.37
N VAL A 448 13.41 -0.72 -21.28
CA VAL A 448 12.92 -0.94 -19.93
C VAL A 448 12.94 0.36 -19.13
N ARG A 449 11.93 0.56 -18.30
CA ARG A 449 11.86 1.65 -17.32
C ARG A 449 11.79 1.06 -15.93
N TYR A 450 12.63 1.55 -15.05
CA TYR A 450 12.72 1.06 -13.68
C TYR A 450 12.73 2.21 -12.67
N LEU A 451 11.83 2.15 -11.69
CA LEU A 451 11.87 3.05 -10.55
C LEU A 451 12.77 2.44 -9.47
N THR A 452 13.95 3.02 -9.28
CA THR A 452 14.94 2.52 -8.32
C THR A 452 14.47 2.68 -6.86
N PRO A 453 15.08 1.97 -5.89
CA PRO A 453 14.73 2.11 -4.46
C PRO A 453 14.81 3.54 -3.92
N TYR A 454 15.67 4.38 -4.51
CA TYR A 454 15.80 5.80 -4.17
C TYR A 454 14.92 6.72 -5.02
N LEU A 455 13.90 6.14 -5.70
CA LEU A 455 12.94 6.86 -6.54
C LEU A 455 13.56 7.62 -7.73
N PHE A 456 14.69 7.17 -8.23
CA PHE A 456 15.18 7.60 -9.54
C PHE A 456 14.45 6.82 -10.64
N ALA A 457 13.90 7.52 -11.60
CA ALA A 457 13.35 6.94 -12.81
C ALA A 457 14.49 6.64 -13.78
N LEU A 458 14.80 5.37 -13.96
CA LEU A 458 15.77 4.87 -14.93
C LEU A 458 15.03 4.50 -16.22
N ASP A 459 15.54 4.94 -17.35
CA ASP A 459 15.13 4.56 -18.71
C ASP A 459 16.34 4.00 -19.44
N ALA A 460 16.26 2.76 -19.89
CA ALA A 460 17.30 2.13 -20.69
C ALA A 460 16.67 1.57 -21.97
N ARG A 461 17.09 2.07 -23.12
CA ARG A 461 16.47 1.78 -24.41
C ARG A 461 17.48 1.64 -25.54
N ILE A 462 17.03 1.06 -26.63
CA ILE A 462 17.71 1.03 -27.92
C ILE A 462 16.70 1.39 -29.01
N ASP A 463 17.16 2.09 -30.04
CA ASP A 463 16.35 2.42 -31.18
C ASP A 463 16.64 1.48 -32.41
N ASN A 464 15.89 1.68 -33.49
CA ASN A 464 16.06 0.89 -34.70
C ASN A 464 17.37 1.20 -35.47
N GLU A 465 18.14 2.23 -35.05
CA GLU A 465 19.49 2.51 -35.54
C GLU A 465 20.57 1.88 -34.64
N LEU A 466 20.14 1.02 -33.67
CA LEU A 466 20.99 0.34 -32.70
C LEU A 466 21.80 1.31 -31.82
N ARG A 467 21.22 2.48 -31.52
CA ARG A 467 21.80 3.47 -30.60
C ARG A 467 21.29 3.23 -29.18
N PRO A 468 22.11 2.71 -28.27
CA PRO A 468 21.76 2.58 -26.87
C PRO A 468 21.64 3.95 -26.21
N ARG A 469 20.59 4.11 -25.38
CA ARG A 469 20.29 5.32 -24.62
C ARG A 469 19.99 4.95 -23.16
N ILE A 470 20.56 5.71 -22.22
CA ILE A 470 20.26 5.58 -20.80
C ILE A 470 19.87 6.95 -20.25
N GLY A 471 18.75 7.01 -19.55
CA GLY A 471 18.23 8.21 -18.91
C GLY A 471 17.99 7.99 -17.42
N LEU A 472 18.20 9.02 -16.63
CA LEU A 472 17.98 9.04 -15.19
C LEU A 472 17.34 10.36 -14.77
N GLY A 473 16.18 10.28 -14.12
CA GLY A 473 15.46 11.46 -13.65
C GLY A 473 14.94 11.30 -12.23
N ARG A 474 14.76 12.42 -11.54
CA ARG A 474 14.13 12.47 -10.23
C ARG A 474 13.47 13.82 -9.97
N SER A 475 12.32 13.80 -9.27
CA SER A 475 11.73 14.98 -8.64
C SER A 475 11.65 14.80 -7.14
N ILE A 476 11.97 15.85 -6.37
CA ILE A 476 12.01 15.82 -4.90
C ILE A 476 11.22 17.01 -4.37
N MET A 477 10.23 16.73 -3.52
CA MET A 477 9.55 17.77 -2.73
C MET A 477 10.44 18.17 -1.56
N LEU A 478 10.98 19.40 -1.57
CA LEU A 478 11.84 19.92 -0.51
C LEU A 478 11.03 20.54 0.62
N PHE A 479 9.95 21.24 0.27
CA PHE A 479 9.03 21.88 1.21
C PHE A 479 7.59 21.65 0.74
N PRO A 480 6.58 21.82 1.60
CA PRO A 480 5.20 21.88 1.15
C PRO A 480 5.05 22.87 0.00
N ARG A 481 4.57 22.44 -1.14
CA ARG A 481 4.40 23.23 -2.37
C ARG A 481 5.67 23.57 -3.15
N PHE A 482 6.85 23.08 -2.78
CA PHE A 482 8.08 23.37 -3.52
C PHE A 482 8.83 22.09 -3.86
N SER A 483 9.03 21.82 -5.14
CA SER A 483 9.80 20.68 -5.64
C SER A 483 10.94 21.12 -6.54
N VAL A 484 11.97 20.29 -6.60
CA VAL A 484 13.06 20.40 -7.57
C VAL A 484 13.12 19.11 -8.38
N PHE A 485 13.50 19.23 -9.65
CA PHE A 485 13.64 18.08 -10.53
C PHE A 485 14.89 18.19 -11.37
N GLY A 486 15.36 17.03 -11.81
CA GLY A 486 16.47 16.92 -12.75
C GLY A 486 16.36 15.67 -13.58
N TYR A 487 16.84 15.75 -14.79
CA TYR A 487 16.92 14.65 -15.75
C TYR A 487 18.27 14.69 -16.47
N TYR A 488 18.86 13.53 -16.71
CA TYR A 488 20.07 13.34 -17.48
C TYR A 488 19.92 12.14 -18.38
N GLU A 489 20.32 12.26 -19.63
CA GLU A 489 20.26 11.23 -20.65
C GLU A 489 21.54 11.22 -21.48
N TYR A 490 22.00 10.02 -21.82
CA TYR A 490 23.16 9.78 -22.63
C TYR A 490 22.86 8.73 -23.69
N GLN A 491 23.07 9.07 -24.94
CA GLN A 491 22.91 8.20 -26.10
C GLN A 491 24.24 8.05 -26.82
N ILE A 492 24.53 6.85 -27.32
CA ILE A 492 25.74 6.53 -28.09
C ILE A 492 25.31 5.99 -29.45
N ASP A 493 25.97 6.46 -30.52
CA ASP A 493 25.92 5.89 -31.85
C ASP A 493 27.28 5.25 -32.18
N LEU A 494 27.29 3.94 -32.34
CA LEU A 494 28.48 3.13 -32.62
C LEU A 494 28.73 2.94 -34.13
N GLY A 495 27.94 3.60 -34.99
CA GLY A 495 28.06 3.50 -36.41
C GLY A 495 27.65 2.14 -36.99
N ILE A 496 26.80 1.40 -36.28
CA ILE A 496 26.36 0.06 -36.71
C ILE A 496 25.42 0.17 -37.93
N VAL A 497 24.54 1.17 -37.89
CA VAL A 497 23.57 1.43 -38.98
C VAL A 497 23.93 2.71 -39.72
N ASN A 498 24.34 3.75 -39.03
CA ASN A 498 24.68 5.07 -39.59
C ASN A 498 26.18 5.20 -39.89
N ASN A 499 26.53 5.98 -40.90
CA ASN A 499 27.92 6.34 -41.13
C ASN A 499 28.39 7.36 -40.10
N LEU A 500 29.44 7.02 -39.37
CA LEU A 500 30.08 7.94 -38.44
C LEU A 500 30.94 8.97 -39.19
N PRO A 501 31.15 10.16 -38.60
CA PRO A 501 32.14 11.12 -39.12
C PRO A 501 33.53 10.50 -39.25
N VAL A 502 34.29 10.95 -40.23
CA VAL A 502 35.66 10.45 -40.48
C VAL A 502 36.52 10.58 -39.21
N ASN A 503 37.22 9.50 -38.86
CA ASN A 503 38.09 9.37 -37.70
C ASN A 503 37.36 9.36 -36.35
N LYS A 504 36.11 8.91 -36.29
CA LYS A 504 35.40 8.68 -35.00
C LYS A 504 34.96 7.22 -34.92
N ASP A 505 35.21 6.61 -33.77
CA ASP A 505 34.74 5.26 -33.43
C ASP A 505 33.30 5.26 -32.93
N PHE A 506 32.82 6.38 -32.40
CA PHE A 506 31.45 6.60 -31.98
C PHE A 506 31.11 8.09 -31.96
N THR A 507 29.82 8.40 -31.91
CA THR A 507 29.31 9.72 -31.55
C THR A 507 28.36 9.59 -30.33
N SER A 508 28.23 10.66 -29.57
CA SER A 508 27.35 10.66 -28.41
C SER A 508 26.53 11.93 -28.33
N GLU A 509 25.36 11.81 -27.80
CA GLU A 509 24.48 12.92 -27.47
C GLU A 509 24.11 12.88 -26.00
N THR A 510 24.09 14.07 -25.38
CA THR A 510 23.72 14.26 -23.98
C THR A 510 22.57 15.23 -23.90
N VAL A 511 21.52 14.82 -23.20
CA VAL A 511 20.38 15.66 -22.85
C VAL A 511 20.32 15.80 -21.34
N TRP A 512 20.16 17.02 -20.85
CA TRP A 512 19.93 17.23 -19.43
C TRP A 512 19.03 18.43 -19.19
N SER A 513 18.24 18.32 -18.15
CA SER A 513 17.39 19.40 -17.66
C SER A 513 17.38 19.45 -16.15
N ALA A 514 17.15 20.64 -15.60
CA ALA A 514 16.96 20.86 -14.19
C ALA A 514 15.99 22.02 -13.97
N GLY A 515 15.23 21.95 -12.89
CA GLY A 515 14.26 22.99 -12.61
C GLY A 515 13.66 22.90 -11.21
N ALA A 516 12.80 23.87 -10.93
CA ALA A 516 12.05 23.96 -9.70
C ALA A 516 10.61 24.33 -10.00
N GLU A 517 9.72 23.94 -9.11
CA GLU A 517 8.29 24.10 -9.26
C GLU A 517 7.67 24.52 -7.92
N TYR A 518 6.79 25.53 -7.96
CA TYR A 518 6.04 26.00 -6.80
C TYR A 518 4.52 25.83 -7.05
N PHE A 519 3.87 25.00 -6.23
CA PHE A 519 2.44 24.67 -6.38
C PHE A 519 1.57 25.78 -5.83
N LEU A 520 0.85 26.47 -6.71
CA LEU A 520 -0.18 27.46 -6.35
C LEU A 520 -1.45 26.77 -5.87
N SER A 521 -1.82 25.68 -6.54
CA SER A 521 -2.95 24.82 -6.21
C SER A 521 -2.61 23.37 -6.49
N ARG A 522 -3.60 22.49 -6.35
CA ARG A 522 -3.45 21.06 -6.70
C ARG A 522 -3.10 20.84 -8.18
N ASN A 523 -3.60 21.68 -9.04
CA ASN A 523 -3.54 21.50 -10.50
C ASN A 523 -2.67 22.54 -11.21
N ILE A 524 -2.25 23.60 -10.54
CA ILE A 524 -1.52 24.72 -11.15
C ILE A 524 -0.26 25.01 -10.35
N SER A 525 0.86 25.17 -11.03
CA SER A 525 2.14 25.55 -10.46
C SER A 525 2.91 26.55 -11.32
N LEU A 526 3.78 27.31 -10.67
CA LEU A 526 4.82 28.10 -11.31
C LEU A 526 6.05 27.21 -11.48
N MET A 527 6.66 27.23 -12.65
CA MET A 527 7.89 26.48 -12.92
C MET A 527 9.00 27.37 -13.45
N GLY A 528 10.22 26.99 -13.14
CA GLY A 528 11.42 27.53 -13.76
C GLY A 528 12.37 26.38 -14.09
N SER A 529 12.86 26.33 -15.32
CA SER A 529 13.70 25.21 -15.77
C SER A 529 14.75 25.66 -16.79
N TYR A 530 15.77 24.83 -16.91
CA TYR A 530 16.74 24.87 -17.98
C TYR A 530 16.87 23.49 -18.61
N ASP A 531 16.85 23.44 -19.93
CA ASP A 531 17.09 22.25 -20.74
C ASP A 531 18.15 22.60 -21.80
N ASN A 532 19.15 21.73 -21.99
CA ASN A 532 20.24 22.02 -22.92
C ASN A 532 19.82 22.02 -24.39
N ARG A 533 18.62 21.50 -24.72
CA ARG A 533 18.03 21.56 -26.07
C ARG A 533 17.21 22.84 -26.26
N PHE A 534 16.46 23.27 -25.23
CA PHE A 534 15.44 24.32 -25.34
C PHE A 534 15.87 25.65 -24.72
N GLY A 535 16.85 25.65 -23.83
CA GLY A 535 17.28 26.82 -23.06
C GLY A 535 16.61 26.96 -21.71
N GLY A 536 16.67 28.15 -21.14
CA GLY A 536 16.13 28.43 -19.79
C GLY A 536 15.00 29.44 -19.80
N GLY A 537 14.08 29.27 -18.83
CA GLY A 537 12.96 30.18 -18.66
C GLY A 537 12.01 29.76 -17.54
N GLY A 538 10.90 30.46 -17.44
CA GLY A 538 9.86 30.19 -16.46
C GLY A 538 8.48 30.26 -17.07
N GLY A 539 7.52 29.66 -16.40
CA GLY A 539 6.15 29.56 -16.88
C GLY A 539 5.19 28.92 -15.91
N LEU A 540 4.12 28.38 -16.46
CA LEU A 540 3.06 27.70 -15.75
C LEU A 540 3.01 26.22 -16.15
N SER A 541 2.74 25.37 -15.17
CA SER A 541 2.40 23.97 -15.36
C SER A 541 0.97 23.72 -14.90
N VAL A 542 0.20 23.05 -15.73
CA VAL A 542 -1.20 22.68 -15.46
C VAL A 542 -1.35 21.17 -15.53
N ARG A 543 -1.91 20.58 -14.47
CA ARG A 543 -2.22 19.14 -14.38
C ARG A 543 -3.73 18.91 -14.47
N PHE A 544 -4.13 17.87 -15.18
CA PHE A 544 -5.54 17.50 -15.39
C PHE A 544 -5.75 15.98 -15.30
#